data_21d640a9cba970c17d6c940cf1543e1c
#
_entry.id   21d640a9cba970c17d6c940cf1543e1c
#
_cell.length_a   1.000
_cell.length_b   1.000
_cell.length_c   1.000
_cell.angle_alpha   90.00
_cell.angle_beta   90.00
_cell.angle_gamma   90.00
#
_symmetry.space_group_name_H-M   'P 1'
#
loop_
_entity.id
_entity.type
_entity.pdbx_description
1 polymer ?
#
loop_
_entity_poly.entity_id
_entity_poly.type
_entity_poly.pdbx_seq_one_letter_code
_entity_poly.pdbx_strand_id
1 'polypeptide(L)'
;NFMSDDFICIYGDLFFDKKILKKCFSSKKDIVLTVEKNLREETSRVKIKDDKIILVNKNINFNEANGNFIGMAKFSKNIISKLFTSIEKTAKNDSQSYYTSAIEDLIQNGTDVHFVTTENLSWMDIDTPDDLIHAQELFVSQ
;
A
#
# COMPACT_ATOMS: atom_id res chain seq x y z
N ASN A 1 -7.41 -1.59 -23.36
CA ASN A 1 -7.58 -1.83 -21.92
C ASN A 1 -6.75 -3.05 -21.55
N PHE A 2 -5.60 -2.85 -20.91
CA PHE A 2 -4.70 -3.95 -20.53
C PHE A 2 -5.13 -4.67 -19.24
N MET A 3 -6.07 -4.12 -18.47
CA MET A 3 -6.55 -4.69 -17.22
C MET A 3 -8.08 -4.77 -17.24
N SER A 4 -8.61 -5.96 -17.17
CA SER A 4 -10.04 -6.25 -17.13
C SER A 4 -10.50 -6.79 -15.77
N ASP A 5 -9.57 -7.14 -14.89
CA ASP A 5 -9.80 -7.83 -13.64
C ASP A 5 -9.23 -7.11 -12.44
N ASP A 6 -9.61 -7.50 -11.23
CA ASP A 6 -8.98 -7.05 -10.00
C ASP A 6 -7.49 -7.39 -10.03
N PHE A 7 -6.67 -6.49 -9.52
CA PHE A 7 -5.22 -6.72 -9.45
C PHE A 7 -4.61 -6.24 -8.12
N ILE A 8 -3.41 -6.71 -7.84
CA ILE A 8 -2.59 -6.26 -6.72
C ILE A 8 -1.32 -5.61 -7.28
N CYS A 9 -1.01 -4.44 -6.76
CA CYS A 9 0.28 -3.78 -6.93
C CYS A 9 1.14 -4.08 -5.70
N ILE A 10 2.36 -4.56 -5.91
CA ILE A 10 3.31 -4.90 -4.85
C ILE A 10 4.65 -4.24 -5.19
N TYR A 11 5.30 -3.62 -4.21
CA TYR A 11 6.67 -3.12 -4.37
C TYR A 11 7.62 -4.30 -4.61
N GLY A 12 8.59 -4.11 -5.51
CA GLY A 12 9.46 -5.19 -5.97
C GLY A 12 10.46 -5.68 -4.94
N ASP A 13 10.68 -4.92 -3.90
CA ASP A 13 11.57 -5.15 -2.76
C ASP A 13 10.86 -5.70 -1.51
N LEU A 14 9.53 -5.85 -1.57
CA LEU A 14 8.74 -6.31 -0.44
C LEU A 14 8.79 -7.84 -0.27
N PHE A 15 9.28 -8.30 0.86
CA PHE A 15 9.22 -9.68 1.30
C PHE A 15 8.15 -9.86 2.39
N PHE A 16 7.26 -10.87 2.28
CA PHE A 16 6.09 -10.95 3.15
C PHE A 16 5.51 -12.37 3.30
N ASP A 17 4.84 -12.63 4.44
CA ASP A 17 4.03 -13.84 4.62
C ASP A 17 2.85 -13.85 3.63
N LYS A 18 2.68 -14.96 2.92
CA LYS A 18 1.59 -15.16 1.95
C LYS A 18 0.18 -14.93 2.51
N LYS A 19 -0.01 -15.02 3.83
CA LYS A 19 -1.29 -14.73 4.48
C LYS A 19 -1.67 -13.26 4.34
N ILE A 20 -0.68 -12.35 4.31
CA ILE A 20 -0.92 -10.92 4.07
C ILE A 20 -1.53 -10.71 2.69
N LEU A 21 -0.96 -11.34 1.65
CA LEU A 21 -1.48 -11.28 0.29
C LEU A 21 -2.90 -11.83 0.20
N LYS A 22 -3.16 -12.99 0.80
CA LYS A 22 -4.50 -13.59 0.82
C LYS A 22 -5.52 -12.65 1.47
N LYS A 23 -5.16 -12.02 2.59
CA LYS A 23 -6.02 -11.08 3.31
C LYS A 23 -6.35 -9.86 2.45
N CYS A 24 -5.34 -9.26 1.81
CA CYS A 24 -5.50 -8.13 0.92
C CYS A 24 -6.42 -8.48 -0.26
N PHE A 25 -6.17 -9.61 -0.93
CA PHE A 25 -6.93 -10.04 -2.10
C PHE A 25 -8.38 -10.42 -1.78
N SER A 26 -8.64 -11.00 -0.62
CA SER A 26 -9.99 -11.45 -0.21
C SER A 26 -10.96 -10.31 0.09
N SER A 27 -10.47 -9.09 0.25
CA SER A 27 -11.33 -7.93 0.50
C SER A 27 -12.23 -7.65 -0.71
N LYS A 28 -13.50 -7.33 -0.45
CA LYS A 28 -14.50 -6.97 -1.47
C LYS A 28 -14.54 -5.47 -1.78
N LYS A 29 -13.63 -4.69 -1.19
CA LYS A 29 -13.53 -3.24 -1.39
C LYS A 29 -12.78 -2.92 -2.67
N ASP A 30 -13.08 -1.77 -3.27
CA ASP A 30 -12.49 -1.36 -4.55
C ASP A 30 -11.00 -1.01 -4.44
N ILE A 31 -10.60 -0.32 -3.36
CA ILE A 31 -9.20 -0.03 -3.06
C ILE A 31 -8.91 -0.49 -1.64
N VAL A 32 -7.85 -1.29 -1.49
CA VAL A 32 -7.40 -1.81 -0.20
C VAL A 32 -5.90 -1.68 -0.09
N LEU A 33 -5.43 -0.92 0.89
CA LEU A 33 -4.01 -0.84 1.23
C LEU A 33 -3.68 -1.82 2.36
N THR A 34 -2.49 -2.39 2.34
CA THR A 34 -1.99 -3.19 3.46
C THR A 34 -1.20 -2.31 4.42
N VAL A 35 -1.58 -2.31 5.67
CA VAL A 35 -1.08 -1.38 6.69
C VAL A 35 -0.47 -2.14 7.86
N GLU A 36 0.77 -1.76 8.23
CA GLU A 36 1.39 -2.13 9.50
C GLU A 36 1.08 -1.06 10.54
N LYS A 37 0.53 -1.46 11.69
CA LYS A 37 0.17 -0.51 12.77
C LYS A 37 1.37 -0.02 13.57
N ASN A 38 2.43 -0.82 13.69
CA ASN A 38 3.65 -0.42 14.36
C ASN A 38 4.42 0.56 13.47
N LEU A 39 4.45 1.83 13.87
CA LEU A 39 5.07 2.88 13.08
C LEU A 39 6.57 2.65 12.91
N ARG A 40 7.05 2.83 11.67
CA ARG A 40 8.46 2.81 11.28
C ARG A 40 8.86 4.17 10.70
N GLU A 41 10.13 4.48 10.79
CA GLU A 41 10.71 5.62 10.06
C GLU A 41 10.83 5.26 8.56
N GLU A 42 11.02 6.24 7.72
CA GLU A 42 11.31 6.11 6.27
C GLU A 42 10.24 5.42 5.40
N THR A 43 9.06 5.10 5.92
CA THR A 43 7.97 4.51 5.15
C THR A 43 6.86 5.53 4.82
N SER A 44 6.04 5.22 3.81
CA SER A 44 4.80 5.95 3.58
C SER A 44 3.83 5.69 4.73
N ARG A 45 3.37 6.75 5.39
CA ARG A 45 2.43 6.67 6.52
C ARG A 45 1.00 6.84 6.06
N VAL A 46 0.07 6.36 6.87
CA VAL A 46 -1.36 6.53 6.62
C VAL A 46 -2.06 7.25 7.78
N LYS A 47 -3.04 8.09 7.45
CA LYS A 47 -4.07 8.56 8.40
C LYS A 47 -5.36 7.79 8.13
N ILE A 48 -5.98 7.31 9.21
CA ILE A 48 -7.21 6.54 9.18
C ILE A 48 -8.29 7.31 9.96
N LYS A 49 -9.47 7.39 9.38
CA LYS A 49 -10.67 7.91 10.01
C LYS A 49 -11.88 7.10 9.55
N ASP A 50 -12.76 6.73 10.48
CA ASP A 50 -13.98 5.97 10.21
C ASP A 50 -13.74 4.73 9.34
N ASP A 51 -12.71 3.93 9.69
CA ASP A 51 -12.25 2.72 8.99
C ASP A 51 -11.84 2.91 7.51
N LYS A 52 -11.47 4.15 7.14
CA LYS A 52 -10.98 4.50 5.82
C LYS A 52 -9.65 5.24 5.91
N ILE A 53 -8.81 5.04 4.89
CA ILE A 53 -7.60 5.85 4.72
C ILE A 53 -8.01 7.19 4.15
N ILE A 54 -7.61 8.26 4.83
CA ILE A 54 -7.88 9.65 4.42
C ILE A 54 -6.63 10.35 3.90
N LEU A 55 -5.44 9.77 4.13
CA LEU A 55 -4.16 10.31 3.66
C LEU A 55 -3.11 9.20 3.62
N VAL A 56 -2.23 9.19 2.61
CA VAL A 56 -1.13 8.24 2.46
C VAL A 56 0.08 8.87 1.80
N ASN A 57 1.09 9.28 2.57
CA ASN A 57 2.37 9.78 2.06
C ASN A 57 3.49 9.73 3.11
N LYS A 58 4.71 10.10 2.69
CA LYS A 58 5.90 10.13 3.56
C LYS A 58 5.92 11.34 4.50
N ASN A 59 5.14 12.39 4.21
CA ASN A 59 5.18 13.68 4.94
C ASN A 59 4.22 13.72 6.13
N ILE A 60 3.40 12.70 6.35
CA ILE A 60 2.53 12.62 7.53
C ILE A 60 3.40 12.58 8.78
N ASN A 61 3.15 13.50 9.72
CA ASN A 61 3.86 13.52 10.99
C ASN A 61 3.70 12.20 11.75
N PHE A 62 4.77 11.71 12.35
CA PHE A 62 4.77 10.46 13.09
C PHE A 62 3.66 10.39 14.15
N ASN A 63 3.45 11.49 14.89
CA ASN A 63 2.43 11.59 15.95
C ASN A 63 0.97 11.63 15.42
N GLU A 64 0.78 11.79 14.12
CA GLU A 64 -0.53 11.86 13.48
C GLU A 64 -0.85 10.62 12.63
N ALA A 65 0.14 9.76 12.44
CA ALA A 65 0.01 8.54 11.66
C ALA A 65 -0.70 7.45 12.45
N ASN A 66 -1.49 6.65 11.76
CA ASN A 66 -2.16 5.47 12.30
C ASN A 66 -1.54 4.14 11.86
N GLY A 67 -0.49 4.20 11.05
CA GLY A 67 0.25 3.05 10.54
C GLY A 67 1.10 3.41 9.33
N ASN A 68 1.77 2.39 8.79
CA ASN A 68 2.58 2.49 7.58
C ASN A 68 1.93 1.69 6.45
N PHE A 69 1.95 2.24 5.24
CA PHE A 69 1.64 1.49 4.04
C PHE A 69 2.86 0.65 3.66
N ILE A 70 2.69 -0.67 3.59
CA ILE A 70 3.81 -1.60 3.34
C ILE A 70 4.13 -1.81 1.85
N GLY A 71 3.50 -1.07 0.94
CA GLY A 71 3.77 -1.24 -0.50
C GLY A 71 2.92 -2.31 -1.19
N MET A 72 1.86 -2.82 -0.56
CA MET A 72 0.93 -3.79 -1.15
C MET A 72 -0.48 -3.22 -1.19
N ALA A 73 -1.07 -3.06 -2.37
CA ALA A 73 -2.42 -2.53 -2.57
C ALA A 73 -3.21 -3.34 -3.59
N LYS A 74 -4.49 -3.61 -3.29
CA LYS A 74 -5.45 -4.21 -4.21
C LYS A 74 -6.32 -3.12 -4.83
N PHE A 75 -6.60 -3.29 -6.12
CA PHE A 75 -7.54 -2.47 -6.89
C PHE A 75 -8.55 -3.38 -7.60
N SER A 76 -9.84 -3.10 -7.43
CA SER A 76 -10.87 -3.80 -8.19
C SER A 76 -10.94 -3.29 -9.62
N LYS A 77 -11.51 -4.10 -10.51
CA LYS A 77 -11.78 -3.69 -11.90
C LYS A 77 -12.62 -2.41 -12.01
N ASN A 78 -13.48 -2.14 -11.04
CA ASN A 78 -14.37 -0.97 -11.05
C ASN A 78 -13.63 0.36 -10.93
N ILE A 79 -12.45 0.36 -10.28
CA ILE A 79 -11.68 1.56 -10.04
C ILE A 79 -10.57 1.82 -11.07
N ILE A 80 -10.27 0.84 -11.93
CA ILE A 80 -9.13 0.89 -12.86
C ILE A 80 -9.11 2.17 -13.68
N SER A 81 -10.22 2.53 -14.31
CA SER A 81 -10.29 3.74 -15.16
C SER A 81 -9.96 5.02 -14.36
N LYS A 82 -10.54 5.16 -13.16
CA LYS A 82 -10.28 6.32 -12.27
C LYS A 82 -8.83 6.32 -11.79
N LEU A 83 -8.28 5.16 -11.44
CA LEU A 83 -6.89 5.03 -11.00
C LEU A 83 -5.93 5.47 -12.09
N PHE A 84 -6.09 5.00 -13.33
CA PHE A 84 -5.22 5.40 -14.44
C PHE A 84 -5.33 6.89 -14.74
N THR A 85 -6.53 7.47 -14.74
CA THR A 85 -6.72 8.93 -14.89
C THR A 85 -5.97 9.70 -13.81
N SER A 86 -6.04 9.23 -12.57
CA SER A 86 -5.34 9.86 -11.44
C SER A 86 -3.82 9.71 -11.56
N ILE A 87 -3.31 8.53 -11.97
CA ILE A 87 -1.88 8.33 -12.24
C ILE A 87 -1.39 9.28 -13.35
N GLU A 88 -2.08 9.36 -14.47
CA GLU A 88 -1.71 10.28 -15.56
C GLU A 88 -1.69 11.74 -15.12
N LYS A 89 -2.67 12.16 -14.31
CA LYS A 89 -2.76 13.52 -13.77
C LYS A 89 -1.58 13.82 -12.83
N THR A 90 -1.31 12.93 -11.89
CA THR A 90 -0.23 13.14 -10.89
C THR A 90 1.15 13.07 -11.54
N ALA A 91 1.39 12.16 -12.48
CA ALA A 91 2.64 12.05 -13.22
C ALA A 91 2.95 13.28 -14.12
N LYS A 92 1.92 13.94 -14.66
CA LYS A 92 2.09 15.20 -15.41
C LYS A 92 2.50 16.36 -14.52
N ASN A 93 2.03 16.37 -13.26
CA ASN A 93 2.35 17.43 -12.31
C ASN A 93 3.72 17.24 -11.67
N ASP A 94 4.11 16.00 -11.42
CA ASP A 94 5.40 15.62 -10.86
C ASP A 94 5.80 14.23 -11.36
N SER A 95 6.82 14.19 -12.24
CA SER A 95 7.32 12.93 -12.82
C SER A 95 8.03 12.02 -11.80
N GLN A 96 8.33 12.52 -10.61
CA GLN A 96 8.90 11.76 -9.49
C GLN A 96 7.81 11.25 -8.52
N SER A 97 6.54 11.49 -8.82
CA SER A 97 5.42 11.06 -7.98
C SER A 97 5.33 9.55 -7.89
N TYR A 98 5.17 9.06 -6.67
CA TYR A 98 4.82 7.66 -6.42
C TYR A 98 3.33 7.43 -6.72
N TYR A 99 2.93 6.19 -6.98
CA TYR A 99 1.52 5.87 -7.20
C TYR A 99 0.62 6.15 -5.98
N THR A 100 1.19 6.31 -4.79
CA THR A 100 0.49 6.80 -3.60
C THR A 100 -0.10 8.19 -3.79
N SER A 101 0.54 9.05 -4.60
CA SER A 101 -0.01 10.37 -4.96
C SER A 101 -1.31 10.23 -5.77
N ALA A 102 -1.41 9.22 -6.63
CA ALA A 102 -2.65 8.93 -7.35
C ALA A 102 -3.75 8.42 -6.40
N ILE A 103 -3.40 7.65 -5.38
CA ILE A 103 -4.35 7.22 -4.34
C ILE A 103 -4.84 8.44 -3.55
N GLU A 104 -3.97 9.37 -3.20
CA GLU A 104 -4.36 10.62 -2.54
C GLU A 104 -5.30 11.47 -3.40
N ASP A 105 -5.02 11.59 -4.71
CA ASP A 105 -5.93 12.28 -5.63
C ASP A 105 -7.31 11.60 -5.67
N LEU A 106 -7.37 10.27 -5.66
CA LEU A 106 -8.63 9.54 -5.57
C LEU A 106 -9.38 9.82 -4.26
N ILE A 107 -8.68 9.85 -3.12
CA ILE A 107 -9.25 10.20 -1.81
C ILE A 107 -9.84 11.61 -1.84
N GLN A 108 -9.08 12.59 -2.36
CA GLN A 108 -9.52 13.99 -2.47
C GLN A 108 -10.75 14.15 -3.38
N ASN A 109 -10.90 13.27 -4.36
CA ASN A 109 -12.06 13.22 -5.25
C ASN A 109 -13.20 12.32 -4.72
N GLY A 110 -13.20 11.99 -3.42
CA GLY A 110 -14.28 11.28 -2.73
C GLY A 110 -14.31 9.78 -2.92
N THR A 111 -13.21 9.16 -3.38
CA THR A 111 -13.11 7.70 -3.46
C THR A 111 -12.74 7.12 -2.10
N ASP A 112 -13.50 6.13 -1.64
CA ASP A 112 -13.20 5.41 -0.41
C ASP A 112 -12.00 4.49 -0.60
N VAL A 113 -10.99 4.65 0.27
CA VAL A 113 -9.82 3.77 0.35
C VAL A 113 -9.85 3.04 1.68
N HIS A 114 -9.87 1.72 1.62
CA HIS A 114 -9.91 0.85 2.79
C HIS A 114 -8.54 0.24 3.07
N PHE A 115 -8.43 -0.50 4.14
CA PHE A 115 -7.18 -1.16 4.50
C PHE A 115 -7.42 -2.53 5.14
N VAL A 116 -6.37 -3.34 5.09
CA VAL A 116 -6.19 -4.53 5.92
C VAL A 116 -4.89 -4.37 6.69
N THR A 117 -4.79 -4.99 7.86
CA THR A 117 -3.57 -4.94 8.67
C THR A 117 -2.74 -6.19 8.49
N THR A 118 -1.43 -6.09 8.71
CA THR A 118 -0.49 -7.22 8.71
C THR A 118 -0.75 -8.20 9.86
N GLU A 119 -1.39 -7.77 10.97
CA GLU A 119 -1.69 -8.61 12.16
C GLU A 119 -0.45 -9.29 12.75
N ASN A 120 0.68 -8.58 12.78
CA ASN A 120 1.98 -9.10 13.23
C ASN A 120 2.55 -10.23 12.36
N LEU A 121 2.01 -10.47 11.17
CA LEU A 121 2.64 -11.34 10.18
C LEU A 121 3.94 -10.70 9.68
N SER A 122 4.93 -11.54 9.42
CA SER A 122 6.26 -11.08 9.01
C SER A 122 6.25 -10.44 7.63
N TRP A 123 6.90 -9.29 7.53
CA TRP A 123 7.18 -8.60 6.28
C TRP A 123 8.39 -7.69 6.46
N MET A 124 9.08 -7.38 5.37
CA MET A 124 10.18 -6.42 5.35
C MET A 124 10.47 -5.95 3.93
N ASP A 125 11.09 -4.79 3.80
CA ASP A 125 11.70 -4.30 2.57
C ASP A 125 13.13 -4.83 2.47
N ILE A 126 13.56 -5.19 1.26
CA ILE A 126 14.91 -5.67 0.97
C ILE A 126 15.67 -4.56 0.26
N ASP A 127 16.33 -3.70 1.01
CA ASP A 127 17.11 -2.58 0.48
C ASP A 127 18.61 -2.90 0.40
N THR A 128 19.08 -3.84 1.23
CA THR A 128 20.50 -4.20 1.36
C THR A 128 20.71 -5.71 1.30
N PRO A 129 21.95 -6.19 1.02
CA PRO A 129 22.29 -7.61 1.11
C PRO A 129 22.04 -8.20 2.52
N ASP A 130 22.20 -7.41 3.57
CA ASP A 130 21.95 -7.85 4.95
C ASP A 130 20.46 -8.06 5.20
N ASP A 131 19.58 -7.23 4.61
CA ASP A 131 18.13 -7.44 4.67
C ASP A 131 17.74 -8.78 4.01
N LEU A 132 18.37 -9.12 2.89
CA LEU A 132 18.11 -10.40 2.22
C LEU A 132 18.51 -11.59 3.11
N ILE A 133 19.64 -11.53 3.82
CA ILE A 133 20.07 -12.57 4.76
C ILE A 133 19.06 -12.68 5.89
N HIS A 134 18.66 -11.53 6.45
CA HIS A 134 17.67 -11.49 7.53
C HIS A 134 16.30 -12.03 7.09
N ALA A 135 15.85 -11.70 5.88
CA ALA A 135 14.63 -12.25 5.31
C ALA A 135 14.70 -13.79 5.19
N GLN A 136 15.82 -14.33 4.72
CA GLN A 136 16.01 -15.78 4.62
C GLN A 136 15.89 -16.45 6.01
N GLU A 137 16.47 -15.88 7.05
CA GLU A 137 16.37 -16.40 8.42
C GLU A 137 14.93 -16.40 8.95
N LEU A 138 14.19 -15.30 8.71
CA LEU A 138 12.80 -15.13 9.17
C LEU A 138 11.83 -16.11 8.51
N PHE A 139 12.06 -16.48 7.25
CA PHE A 139 11.08 -17.22 6.46
C PHE A 139 11.46 -18.68 6.18
N VAL A 140 12.71 -19.10 6.42
CA VAL A 140 13.10 -20.52 6.37
C VAL A 140 12.59 -21.27 7.61
N SER A 141 12.27 -20.57 8.69
CA SER A 141 11.77 -21.14 9.94
C SER A 141 10.24 -21.34 9.99
N GLN A 142 9.52 -21.07 8.89
CA GLN A 142 8.06 -21.22 8.74
C GLN A 142 7.71 -22.32 7.74
#